data_79899370ea29efdd8c79a7dd9acf3a23
#
_entry.id   79899370ea29efdd8c79a7dd9acf3a23
#
_cell.length_a   1.000
_cell.length_b   1.000
_cell.length_c   1.000
_cell.angle_alpha   90.00
_cell.angle_beta   90.00
_cell.angle_gamma   90.00
#
_symmetry.space_group_name_H-M   'P 1'
#
loop_
_entity.id
_entity.type
_entity.pdbx_description
1 polymer ?
#
loop_
_entity_poly.entity_id
_entity_poly.type
_entity_poly.pdbx_seq_one_letter_code
_entity_poly.pdbx_strand_id
1 'polypeptide(L)'
;MYTATKYAVIGMARAVAAANEKSDVRINVICPGVTDTQIVPEEYKRPEFNMMPANVMAAEIVDLLMNGSNGEVRVKVAADRPAFEAEMIPIN
;
A
#
# COMPACT_ATOMS: atom_id res chain seq x y z
N MET A 1 12.75 -11.47 7.82
CA MET A 1 12.95 -11.28 6.35
C MET A 1 11.79 -10.59 5.67
N TYR A 2 10.56 -11.07 5.92
CA TYR A 2 9.38 -10.46 5.29
C TYR A 2 9.25 -8.96 5.58
N THR A 3 9.37 -8.57 6.85
CA THR A 3 9.25 -7.17 7.27
C THR A 3 10.34 -6.31 6.64
N ALA A 4 11.59 -6.80 6.65
CA ALA A 4 12.71 -6.07 6.05
C ALA A 4 12.52 -5.88 4.54
N THR A 5 12.02 -6.91 3.85
CA THR A 5 11.74 -6.84 2.42
C THR A 5 10.66 -5.79 2.12
N LYS A 6 9.60 -5.73 2.93
CA LYS A 6 8.54 -4.74 2.74
C LYS A 6 9.04 -3.31 2.97
N TYR A 7 9.86 -3.09 3.99
CA TYR A 7 10.45 -1.76 4.21
C TYR A 7 11.39 -1.36 3.09
N ALA A 8 12.12 -2.34 2.53
CA ALA A 8 12.99 -2.07 1.39
C ALA A 8 12.20 -1.59 0.16
N VAL A 9 11.04 -2.19 -0.10
CA VAL A 9 10.17 -1.77 -1.20
C VAL A 9 9.70 -0.33 -0.99
N ILE A 10 9.27 0.01 0.20
CA ILE A 10 8.82 1.37 0.53
C ILE A 10 9.97 2.37 0.34
N GLY A 11 11.14 2.04 0.87
CA GLY A 11 12.30 2.92 0.76
C GLY A 11 12.74 3.13 -0.67
N MET A 12 12.77 2.06 -1.48
CA MET A 12 13.11 2.14 -2.88
C MET A 12 12.11 3.01 -3.65
N ALA A 13 10.82 2.79 -3.44
CA ALA A 13 9.79 3.55 -4.13
C ALA A 13 9.90 5.04 -3.80
N ARG A 14 10.14 5.39 -2.54
CA ARG A 14 10.31 6.80 -2.14
C ARG A 14 11.54 7.42 -2.77
N ALA A 15 12.65 6.70 -2.82
CA ALA A 15 13.88 7.20 -3.42
C ALA A 15 13.69 7.44 -4.92
N VAL A 16 13.05 6.50 -5.62
CA VAL A 16 12.80 6.64 -7.06
C VAL A 16 11.81 7.78 -7.31
N ALA A 17 10.79 7.93 -6.48
CA ALA A 17 9.82 9.01 -6.61
C ALA A 17 10.51 10.37 -6.47
N ALA A 18 11.41 10.51 -5.50
CA ALA A 18 12.15 11.74 -5.31
C ALA A 18 13.06 12.06 -6.49
N ALA A 19 13.68 11.03 -7.07
CA ALA A 19 14.56 11.21 -8.23
C ALA A 19 13.76 11.58 -9.49
N ASN A 20 12.47 11.30 -9.53
CA ASN A 20 11.63 11.53 -10.71
C ASN A 20 10.58 12.63 -10.49
N GLU A 21 10.74 13.46 -9.46
CA GLU A 21 9.70 14.44 -9.10
C GLU A 21 9.38 15.44 -10.22
N LYS A 22 10.30 15.64 -11.16
CA LYS A 22 10.11 16.57 -12.28
C LYS A 22 9.60 15.87 -13.54
N SER A 23 9.40 14.57 -13.49
CA SER A 23 8.87 13.82 -14.64
C SER A 23 7.35 13.66 -14.51
N ASP A 24 6.72 13.16 -15.58
CA ASP A 24 5.30 12.86 -15.58
C ASP A 24 4.99 11.49 -14.97
N VAL A 25 6.00 10.79 -14.45
CA VAL A 25 5.83 9.47 -13.84
C VAL A 25 5.66 9.62 -12.34
N ARG A 26 4.64 8.97 -11.79
CA ARG A 26 4.41 8.92 -10.35
C ARG A 26 4.63 7.49 -9.86
N ILE A 27 5.27 7.36 -8.71
CA ILE A 27 5.56 6.08 -8.10
C ILE A 27 5.01 6.12 -6.68
N ASN A 28 4.09 5.21 -6.39
CA ASN A 28 3.41 5.16 -5.11
C ASN A 28 3.42 3.74 -4.56
N VAL A 29 3.19 3.62 -3.28
CA VAL A 29 3.16 2.33 -2.58
C VAL A 29 1.81 2.19 -1.89
N ILE A 30 1.24 1.00 -1.95
CA ILE A 30 0.07 0.68 -1.17
C ILE A 30 0.42 -0.40 -0.15
N CYS A 31 0.00 -0.19 1.10
CA CYS A 31 0.24 -1.11 2.21
C CYS A 31 -1.12 -1.65 2.67
N PRO A 32 -1.52 -2.83 2.19
CA PRO A 32 -2.80 -3.41 2.57
C PRO A 32 -2.73 -4.15 3.90
N GLY A 33 -3.86 -4.24 4.57
CA GLY A 33 -4.06 -5.27 5.59
C GLY A 33 -4.28 -6.62 4.93
N VAL A 34 -4.76 -7.60 5.71
CA VAL A 34 -5.01 -8.93 5.15
C VAL A 34 -6.19 -8.85 4.18
N THR A 35 -5.95 -9.27 2.94
CA THR A 35 -6.94 -9.25 1.87
C THR A 35 -7.37 -10.67 1.53
N ASP A 36 -8.68 -10.86 1.35
CA ASP A 36 -9.22 -12.18 1.01
C ASP A 36 -8.94 -12.49 -0.45
N THR A 37 -7.89 -13.27 -0.68
CA THR A 37 -7.48 -13.72 -2.01
C THR A 37 -7.18 -15.22 -1.98
N GLN A 38 -7.01 -15.81 -3.16
CA GLN A 38 -6.70 -17.24 -3.26
C GLN A 38 -5.32 -17.60 -2.70
N ILE A 39 -4.44 -16.60 -2.56
CA ILE A 39 -3.09 -16.82 -2.03
C ILE A 39 -3.13 -17.05 -0.52
N VAL A 40 -4.13 -16.50 0.17
CA VAL A 40 -4.23 -16.62 1.63
C VAL A 40 -4.76 -18.01 1.98
N PRO A 41 -4.03 -18.80 2.80
CA PRO A 41 -4.52 -20.09 3.24
C PRO A 41 -5.85 -19.99 3.99
N GLU A 42 -6.71 -21.00 3.81
CA GLU A 42 -8.04 -21.01 4.45
C GLU A 42 -7.97 -20.89 5.97
N GLU A 43 -6.91 -21.41 6.58
CA GLU A 43 -6.72 -21.34 8.03
C GLU A 43 -6.60 -19.91 8.54
N TYR A 44 -6.24 -18.97 7.67
CA TYR A 44 -6.13 -17.55 8.01
C TYR A 44 -7.39 -16.76 7.64
N LYS A 45 -8.37 -17.38 6.95
CA LYS A 45 -9.61 -16.73 6.57
C LYS A 45 -10.63 -16.85 7.68
N ARG A 46 -10.38 -16.18 8.79
CA ARG A 46 -11.23 -16.20 9.97
C ARG A 46 -11.78 -14.81 10.25
N PRO A 47 -12.98 -14.70 10.83
CA PRO A 47 -13.56 -13.40 11.14
C PRO A 47 -12.65 -12.51 12.00
N GLU A 48 -11.87 -13.08 12.91
CA GLU A 48 -10.99 -12.31 13.78
C GLU A 48 -9.84 -11.63 13.04
N PHE A 49 -9.54 -12.04 11.82
CA PHE A 49 -8.50 -11.38 11.02
C PHE A 49 -9.03 -10.18 10.24
N ASN A 50 -10.35 -9.96 10.21
CA ASN A 50 -10.96 -8.82 9.54
C ASN A 50 -10.41 -8.62 8.11
N MET A 51 -10.44 -9.68 7.33
CA MET A 51 -9.90 -9.65 5.97
C MET A 51 -10.72 -8.76 5.06
N MET A 52 -10.04 -7.96 4.24
CA MET A 52 -10.71 -7.12 3.26
C MET A 52 -11.13 -7.91 2.03
N PRO A 53 -12.33 -7.67 1.50
CA PRO A 53 -12.67 -8.17 0.15
C PRO A 53 -11.69 -7.60 -0.89
N ALA A 54 -11.38 -8.39 -1.91
CA ALA A 54 -10.44 -7.99 -2.93
C ALA A 54 -10.89 -6.72 -3.68
N ASN A 55 -12.19 -6.54 -3.87
CA ASN A 55 -12.70 -5.36 -4.57
C ASN A 55 -12.48 -4.05 -3.80
N VAL A 56 -12.44 -4.12 -2.47
CA VAL A 56 -12.13 -2.94 -1.65
C VAL A 56 -10.70 -2.49 -1.90
N MET A 57 -9.78 -3.46 -1.94
CA MET A 57 -8.37 -3.16 -2.21
C MET A 57 -8.15 -2.68 -3.63
N ALA A 58 -8.85 -3.31 -4.58
CA ALA A 58 -8.77 -2.88 -5.98
C ALA A 58 -9.23 -1.43 -6.15
N ALA A 59 -10.28 -1.01 -5.45
CA ALA A 59 -10.74 0.37 -5.49
C ALA A 59 -9.69 1.34 -4.95
N GLU A 60 -8.98 0.96 -3.89
CA GLU A 60 -7.89 1.79 -3.35
C GLU A 60 -6.74 1.92 -4.33
N ILE A 61 -6.39 0.83 -5.01
CA ILE A 61 -5.33 0.86 -6.02
C ILE A 61 -5.70 1.79 -7.16
N VAL A 62 -6.93 1.71 -7.65
CA VAL A 62 -7.41 2.60 -8.71
C VAL A 62 -7.38 4.06 -8.26
N ASP A 63 -7.84 4.33 -7.05
CA ASP A 63 -7.81 5.70 -6.52
C ASP A 63 -6.39 6.23 -6.42
N LEU A 64 -5.46 5.40 -5.98
CA LEU A 64 -4.05 5.79 -5.88
C LEU A 64 -3.47 6.10 -7.26
N LEU A 65 -3.84 5.31 -8.28
CA LEU A 65 -3.41 5.55 -9.66
C LEU A 65 -3.96 6.86 -10.21
N MET A 66 -5.21 7.16 -9.92
CA MET A 66 -5.89 8.33 -10.51
C MET A 66 -5.60 9.61 -9.74
N ASN A 67 -5.51 9.54 -8.42
CA ASN A 67 -5.50 10.72 -7.55
C ASN A 67 -4.31 10.81 -6.62
N GLY A 68 -3.46 9.79 -6.57
CA GLY A 68 -2.30 9.78 -5.67
C GLY A 68 -1.23 10.78 -6.10
N SER A 69 -0.50 11.29 -5.13
CA SER A 69 0.66 12.12 -5.39
C SER A 69 1.89 11.24 -5.68
N ASN A 70 2.99 11.86 -6.09
CA ASN A 70 4.21 11.10 -6.30
C ASN A 70 4.88 10.80 -4.95
N GLY A 71 5.21 9.54 -4.71
CA GLY A 71 5.88 9.12 -3.48
C GLY A 71 4.92 8.87 -2.32
N GLU A 72 3.63 8.78 -2.59
CA GLU A 72 2.65 8.50 -1.54
C GLU A 72 2.76 7.06 -1.06
N VAL A 73 2.76 6.87 0.26
CA VAL A 73 2.68 5.56 0.89
C VAL A 73 1.30 5.47 1.55
N ARG A 74 0.39 4.78 0.89
CA ARG A 74 -1.00 4.70 1.33
C ARG A 74 -1.24 3.40 2.10
N VAL A 75 -1.86 3.52 3.27
CA VAL A 75 -2.14 2.38 4.14
C VAL A 75 -3.65 2.17 4.18
N LYS A 76 -4.08 0.94 3.90
CA LYS A 76 -5.48 0.52 4.02
C LYS A 76 -5.52 -0.74 4.87
N VAL A 77 -5.89 -0.58 6.13
CA VAL A 77 -5.81 -1.67 7.11
C VAL A 77 -7.04 -2.57 7.07
N ALA A 78 -8.22 -1.99 6.91
CA ALA A 78 -9.49 -2.72 6.96
C ALA A 78 -10.52 -2.04 6.08
N ALA A 79 -11.55 -2.79 5.66
CA ALA A 79 -12.60 -2.27 4.79
C ALA A 79 -13.38 -1.13 5.44
N ASP A 80 -13.59 -1.21 6.76
CA ASP A 80 -14.37 -0.23 7.52
C ASP A 80 -13.54 0.95 8.02
N ARG A 81 -12.26 1.03 7.65
CA ARG A 81 -11.38 2.14 8.03
C ARG A 81 -10.91 2.86 6.79
N PRO A 82 -10.94 4.21 6.78
CA PRO A 82 -10.44 4.94 5.62
C PRO A 82 -8.94 4.74 5.44
N ALA A 83 -8.50 4.79 4.19
CA ALA A 83 -7.08 4.78 3.89
C ALA A 83 -6.44 6.08 4.38
N PHE A 84 -5.16 6.01 4.70
CA PHE A 84 -4.41 7.20 5.11
C PHE A 84 -3.01 7.15 4.52
N GLU A 85 -2.40 8.32 4.41
CA GLU A 85 -1.02 8.41 3.96
C GLU A 85 -0.10 8.28 5.15
N ALA A 86 0.86 7.37 5.07
CA ALA A 86 1.82 7.17 6.14
C ALA A 86 2.84 8.31 6.15
N GLU A 87 3.10 8.86 7.34
CA GLU A 87 4.16 9.84 7.51
C GLU A 87 5.47 9.09 7.63
N MET A 88 6.42 9.47 6.76
CA MET A 88 7.71 8.80 6.71
C MET A 88 8.81 9.81 7.02
N ILE A 89 9.88 9.31 7.64
CA ILE A 89 11.05 10.14 7.91
C ILE A 89 11.65 10.57 6.56
N PRO A 90 11.93 11.88 6.36
CA PRO A 90 12.52 12.34 5.11
C PRO A 90 13.86 11.65 4.81
N ILE A 91 14.08 11.38 3.54
CA ILE A 91 15.35 10.82 3.07
C ILE A 91 16.25 11.99 2.71
N ASN A 92 17.34 12.14 3.45
CA ASN A 92 18.33 13.18 3.20
C ASN A 92 19.65 12.58 2.73
#